data_d68121b90834b3b25e9bca5539af0739
#
_entry.id   d68121b90834b3b25e9bca5539af0739
#
_cell.length_a   1.000
_cell.length_b   1.000
_cell.length_c   1.000
_cell.angle_alpha   90.00
_cell.angle_beta   90.00
_cell.angle_gamma   90.00
#
_symmetry.space_group_name_H-M   'P 1'
#
loop_
_entity.id
_entity.type
_entity.pdbx_description
1 polymer ?
#
loop_
_entity_poly.entity_id
_entity_poly.type
_entity_poly.pdbx_seq_one_letter_code
_entity_poly.pdbx_strand_id
1 'polypeptide(L)'
;MTIKYTSSVYRVCVGTLVLLVLLVPSYTFASHRSTSRINTSSLGSEIVDDLAIPILFGVTLDDIEPNFGDPRDGGARSHEGQDIMAPRFTPIVSPTKAIVTSFGLGESAGRYVYTANPGGESFRYMHLQSIADIKVGDKLAAGDFIGTVGDSGNAQGAGTHLHFEVRDGREAIDPFPRLTKEFSFKEQMSFLDDVFDKVSDPGDYAELLVEQYPSELRRALNEGYDLPRVLVNELKSENITSNVSIQQQLDALIDTIPRMFTRTLKEGESGVEVALLQIYLQYRAPDKAGVALRAAGITSYFGTATRDAVIAYQIQQKLEPTGEFDKATREKAARYSK
;
A
#
# COMPACT_ATOMS: atom_id res chain seq x y z
N MET A 1 78.02 7.60 20.42
CA MET A 1 76.84 6.76 20.62
C MET A 1 75.90 7.03 19.45
N THR A 2 76.00 6.17 18.43
CA THR A 2 75.46 6.46 17.09
C THR A 2 74.22 5.57 16.86
N ILE A 3 73.05 6.17 16.73
CA ILE A 3 71.83 5.43 16.43
C ILE A 3 71.61 5.47 14.91
N LYS A 4 71.63 4.30 14.29
CA LYS A 4 71.37 4.11 12.86
C LYS A 4 69.90 4.03 12.60
N TYR A 5 69.40 4.89 11.71
CA TYR A 5 68.09 4.76 11.11
C TYR A 5 68.14 3.79 9.92
N THR A 6 67.37 2.72 9.98
CA THR A 6 67.16 1.82 8.84
C THR A 6 65.93 2.26 8.07
N SER A 7 66.15 2.60 6.81
CA SER A 7 65.13 2.93 5.82
C SER A 7 64.31 1.70 5.46
N SER A 8 62.99 1.76 5.73
CA SER A 8 62.05 0.74 5.26
C SER A 8 61.53 1.10 3.89
N VAL A 9 61.77 0.20 2.95
CA VAL A 9 61.42 0.31 1.54
C VAL A 9 59.92 0.10 1.37
N TYR A 10 59.19 1.13 0.89
CA TYR A 10 57.82 0.96 0.45
C TYR A 10 57.78 0.17 -0.86
N ARG A 11 57.31 -1.08 -0.77
CA ARG A 11 56.90 -1.83 -1.96
C ARG A 11 55.51 -1.37 -2.36
N VAL A 12 55.44 -0.69 -3.49
CA VAL A 12 54.18 -0.40 -4.18
C VAL A 12 53.68 -1.71 -4.79
N CYS A 13 52.69 -2.31 -4.18
CA CYS A 13 51.93 -3.36 -4.83
C CYS A 13 50.93 -2.68 -5.80
N VAL A 14 51.19 -2.77 -7.08
CA VAL A 14 50.23 -2.49 -8.13
C VAL A 14 49.22 -3.63 -8.10
N GLY A 15 48.13 -3.44 -7.35
CA GLY A 15 47.01 -4.33 -7.36
C GLY A 15 46.22 -4.12 -8.64
N THR A 16 46.21 -5.12 -9.50
CA THR A 16 45.32 -5.18 -10.68
C THR A 16 43.87 -5.14 -10.20
N LEU A 17 43.20 -4.02 -10.46
CA LEU A 17 41.76 -3.85 -10.22
C LEU A 17 41.02 -4.75 -11.23
N VAL A 18 40.70 -5.98 -10.82
CA VAL A 18 39.75 -6.80 -11.58
C VAL A 18 38.37 -6.21 -11.40
N LEU A 19 37.94 -5.50 -12.45
CA LEU A 19 36.59 -5.00 -12.56
C LEU A 19 35.65 -6.21 -12.75
N LEU A 20 35.11 -6.71 -11.63
CA LEU A 20 34.06 -7.72 -11.65
C LEU A 20 32.78 -7.02 -12.11
N VAL A 21 32.56 -7.00 -13.41
CA VAL A 21 31.26 -6.62 -13.98
C VAL A 21 30.28 -7.69 -13.56
N LEU A 22 29.57 -7.47 -12.43
CA LEU A 22 28.38 -8.24 -12.10
C LEU A 22 27.38 -8.01 -13.24
N LEU A 23 27.30 -8.97 -14.14
CA LEU A 23 26.15 -9.11 -15.05
C LEU A 23 24.92 -9.36 -14.20
N VAL A 24 24.32 -8.29 -13.72
CA VAL A 24 22.94 -8.35 -13.21
C VAL A 24 22.10 -8.72 -14.44
N PRO A 25 21.43 -9.88 -14.46
CA PRO A 25 20.54 -10.16 -15.56
C PRO A 25 19.49 -9.07 -15.57
N SER A 26 19.51 -8.21 -16.58
CA SER A 26 18.45 -7.26 -16.85
C SER A 26 17.23 -8.09 -17.23
N TYR A 27 16.35 -8.35 -16.27
CA TYR A 27 15.03 -8.88 -16.57
C TYR A 27 14.29 -7.79 -17.36
N THR A 28 14.37 -7.86 -18.67
CA THR A 28 13.47 -7.11 -19.53
C THR A 28 12.08 -7.72 -19.36
N PHE A 29 11.26 -7.10 -18.54
CA PHE A 29 9.83 -7.35 -18.55
C PHE A 29 9.27 -6.91 -19.91
N ALA A 30 9.23 -7.84 -20.85
CA ALA A 30 8.54 -7.60 -22.11
C ALA A 30 7.05 -7.43 -21.80
N SER A 31 6.44 -6.37 -22.31
CA SER A 31 4.98 -6.22 -22.23
C SER A 31 4.34 -7.39 -22.97
N HIS A 32 3.59 -8.23 -22.27
CA HIS A 32 2.89 -9.37 -22.88
C HIS A 32 1.58 -8.87 -23.49
N ARG A 33 1.67 -8.42 -24.74
CA ARG A 33 0.51 -8.10 -25.56
C ARG A 33 0.22 -9.28 -26.47
N SER A 34 -0.91 -9.97 -26.26
CA SER A 34 -1.36 -11.00 -27.19
C SER A 34 -1.75 -10.36 -28.52
N THR A 35 -1.24 -10.93 -29.62
CA THR A 35 -1.67 -10.58 -30.99
C THR A 35 -2.92 -11.34 -31.42
N SER A 36 -3.35 -12.36 -30.66
CA SER A 36 -4.59 -13.07 -30.88
C SER A 36 -5.78 -12.28 -30.33
N ARG A 37 -6.90 -12.29 -31.06
CA ARG A 37 -8.13 -11.65 -30.60
C ARG A 37 -8.67 -12.39 -29.37
N ILE A 38 -8.62 -11.74 -28.22
CA ILE A 38 -9.14 -12.29 -26.95
C ILE A 38 -10.66 -12.43 -27.08
N ASN A 39 -11.17 -13.61 -26.76
CA ASN A 39 -12.59 -13.86 -26.78
C ASN A 39 -13.24 -13.38 -25.48
N THR A 40 -13.94 -12.25 -25.52
CA THR A 40 -14.63 -11.63 -24.38
C THR A 40 -16.11 -12.00 -24.27
N SER A 41 -16.64 -12.88 -25.11
CA SER A 41 -18.07 -13.21 -25.15
C SER A 41 -18.65 -13.75 -23.83
N SER A 42 -17.80 -14.34 -22.97
CA SER A 42 -18.21 -14.83 -21.64
C SER A 42 -18.44 -13.75 -20.61
N LEU A 43 -18.06 -12.49 -20.86
CA LEU A 43 -18.20 -11.40 -19.91
C LEU A 43 -19.62 -10.83 -19.87
N GLY A 44 -20.39 -10.95 -20.96
CA GLY A 44 -21.71 -10.32 -21.08
C GLY A 44 -21.62 -8.88 -21.55
N SER A 45 -22.79 -8.34 -21.95
CA SER A 45 -22.93 -6.99 -22.54
C SER A 45 -23.37 -5.93 -21.57
N GLU A 46 -23.72 -6.29 -20.34
CA GLU A 46 -24.22 -5.35 -19.34
C GLU A 46 -23.06 -4.83 -18.47
N ILE A 47 -23.03 -3.54 -18.26
CA ILE A 47 -22.09 -2.86 -17.34
C ILE A 47 -22.42 -3.27 -15.91
N VAL A 48 -21.40 -3.39 -15.07
CA VAL A 48 -21.55 -3.60 -13.62
C VAL A 48 -21.48 -2.24 -12.94
N ASP A 49 -22.64 -1.68 -12.58
CA ASP A 49 -22.72 -0.33 -12.01
C ASP A 49 -22.15 -0.24 -10.59
N ASP A 50 -22.30 -1.30 -9.79
CA ASP A 50 -21.82 -1.38 -8.41
C ASP A 50 -20.53 -2.19 -8.31
N LEU A 51 -19.41 -1.53 -8.16
CA LEU A 51 -18.10 -2.15 -8.03
C LEU A 51 -17.69 -2.28 -6.56
N ALA A 52 -17.11 -3.41 -6.21
CA ALA A 52 -16.38 -3.52 -4.95
C ALA A 52 -15.03 -2.78 -5.06
N ILE A 53 -14.55 -2.25 -3.93
CA ILE A 53 -13.19 -1.69 -3.85
C ILE A 53 -12.21 -2.80 -4.25
N PRO A 54 -11.33 -2.58 -5.25
CA PRO A 54 -10.39 -3.60 -5.70
C PRO A 54 -9.17 -3.78 -4.77
N ILE A 55 -9.29 -3.39 -3.52
CA ILE A 55 -8.30 -3.53 -2.43
C ILE A 55 -8.89 -4.47 -1.38
N LEU A 56 -8.14 -5.51 -0.99
CA LEU A 56 -8.68 -6.57 -0.16
C LEU A 56 -8.78 -6.19 1.32
N PHE A 57 -7.82 -5.41 1.83
CA PHE A 57 -7.73 -5.05 3.26
C PHE A 57 -7.44 -3.58 3.47
N GLY A 58 -7.86 -3.05 4.61
CA GLY A 58 -7.44 -1.78 5.16
C GLY A 58 -7.94 -0.54 4.43
N VAL A 59 -8.93 -0.68 3.53
CA VAL A 59 -9.59 0.43 2.83
C VAL A 59 -11.10 0.21 2.87
N THR A 60 -11.83 1.21 3.31
CA THR A 60 -13.29 1.28 3.30
C THR A 60 -13.77 2.31 2.27
N LEU A 61 -15.07 2.34 1.99
CA LEU A 61 -15.65 3.36 1.11
C LEU A 61 -15.41 4.79 1.60
N ASP A 62 -15.37 4.97 2.92
CA ASP A 62 -15.13 6.28 3.54
C ASP A 62 -13.67 6.76 3.41
N ASP A 63 -12.75 5.86 3.07
CA ASP A 63 -11.33 6.19 2.89
C ASP A 63 -11.00 6.68 1.48
N ILE A 64 -11.94 6.58 0.53
CA ILE A 64 -11.71 6.94 -0.87
C ILE A 64 -12.16 8.38 -1.12
N GLU A 65 -11.20 9.27 -1.44
CA GLU A 65 -11.48 10.64 -1.86
C GLU A 65 -11.59 10.71 -3.40
N PRO A 66 -12.65 11.34 -3.95
CA PRO A 66 -12.77 11.50 -5.40
C PRO A 66 -11.64 12.36 -5.95
N ASN A 67 -10.93 11.86 -6.94
CA ASN A 67 -9.81 12.56 -7.57
C ASN A 67 -9.72 12.35 -9.09
N PHE A 68 -10.75 11.76 -9.69
CA PHE A 68 -10.88 11.72 -11.16
C PHE A 68 -11.00 13.13 -11.72
N GLY A 69 -10.28 13.41 -12.81
CA GLY A 69 -10.29 14.72 -13.44
C GLY A 69 -9.33 15.74 -12.83
N ASP A 70 -8.69 15.45 -11.70
CA ASP A 70 -7.74 16.34 -11.06
C ASP A 70 -6.57 16.69 -11.99
N PRO A 71 -6.07 17.93 -11.94
CA PRO A 71 -4.96 18.35 -12.78
C PRO A 71 -3.68 17.59 -12.40
N ARG A 72 -3.01 17.03 -13.42
CA ARG A 72 -1.71 16.37 -13.31
C ARG A 72 -0.66 17.14 -14.13
N ASP A 73 0.63 16.99 -13.76
CA ASP A 73 1.75 17.63 -14.46
C ASP A 73 1.58 19.14 -14.62
N GLY A 74 1.16 19.83 -13.56
CA GLY A 74 0.91 21.27 -13.60
C GLY A 74 -0.31 21.68 -14.45
N GLY A 75 -1.25 20.76 -14.68
CA GLY A 75 -2.46 20.98 -15.47
C GLY A 75 -2.33 20.56 -16.94
N ALA A 76 -1.20 19.97 -17.35
CA ALA A 76 -1.00 19.50 -18.71
C ALA A 76 -1.82 18.23 -19.03
N ARG A 77 -2.20 17.45 -18.02
CA ARG A 77 -3.07 16.26 -18.12
C ARG A 77 -4.17 16.31 -17.06
N SER A 78 -5.25 15.60 -17.32
CA SER A 78 -6.28 15.27 -16.34
C SER A 78 -6.03 13.89 -15.78
N HIS A 79 -6.41 13.64 -14.53
CA HIS A 79 -6.36 12.34 -13.89
C HIS A 79 -7.43 11.43 -14.50
N GLU A 80 -7.03 10.30 -15.08
CA GLU A 80 -7.92 9.41 -15.85
C GLU A 80 -8.42 8.21 -15.03
N GLY A 81 -8.24 8.20 -13.71
CA GLY A 81 -8.63 7.13 -12.83
C GLY A 81 -8.93 7.61 -11.42
N GLN A 82 -9.05 6.67 -10.51
CA GLN A 82 -9.18 6.88 -9.07
C GLN A 82 -7.93 6.36 -8.38
N ASP A 83 -7.24 7.23 -7.65
CA ASP A 83 -6.15 6.81 -6.77
C ASP A 83 -6.74 6.34 -5.43
N ILE A 84 -6.49 5.08 -5.09
CA ILE A 84 -6.94 4.46 -3.83
C ILE A 84 -5.71 4.21 -2.97
N MET A 85 -5.57 5.00 -1.92
CA MET A 85 -4.43 4.91 -1.01
C MET A 85 -4.51 3.64 -0.17
N ALA A 86 -3.42 2.87 -0.16
CA ALA A 86 -3.31 1.67 0.67
C ALA A 86 -1.83 1.36 0.98
N PRO A 87 -1.53 0.63 2.05
CA PRO A 87 -0.18 0.18 2.36
C PRO A 87 0.44 -0.64 1.20
N ARG A 88 1.76 -0.52 1.03
CA ARG A 88 2.51 -1.34 0.07
C ARG A 88 2.26 -2.84 0.34
N PHE A 89 2.19 -3.65 -0.69
CA PHE A 89 1.90 -5.08 -0.66
C PHE A 89 0.45 -5.47 -0.30
N THR A 90 -0.45 -4.53 -0.02
CA THR A 90 -1.87 -4.88 0.13
C THR A 90 -2.38 -5.59 -1.13
N PRO A 91 -3.09 -6.73 -1.01
CA PRO A 91 -3.62 -7.44 -2.17
C PRO A 91 -4.64 -6.61 -2.95
N ILE A 92 -4.48 -6.60 -4.27
CA ILE A 92 -5.42 -6.05 -5.24
C ILE A 92 -6.16 -7.22 -5.89
N VAL A 93 -7.47 -7.14 -5.94
CA VAL A 93 -8.33 -8.18 -6.51
C VAL A 93 -9.26 -7.62 -7.58
N SER A 94 -9.74 -8.47 -8.47
CA SER A 94 -10.69 -8.05 -9.50
C SER A 94 -12.06 -7.76 -8.87
N PRO A 95 -12.69 -6.58 -9.10
CA PRO A 95 -14.01 -6.26 -8.57
C PRO A 95 -15.16 -6.98 -9.34
N THR A 96 -14.87 -7.55 -10.50
CA THR A 96 -15.84 -8.24 -11.35
C THR A 96 -15.20 -9.48 -12.00
N LYS A 97 -16.00 -10.30 -12.67
CA LYS A 97 -15.44 -11.24 -13.64
C LYS A 97 -14.70 -10.46 -14.73
N ALA A 98 -13.55 -10.96 -15.18
CA ALA A 98 -12.71 -10.27 -16.14
C ALA A 98 -11.90 -11.25 -17.01
N ILE A 99 -11.22 -10.72 -18.03
CA ILE A 99 -10.21 -11.45 -18.80
C ILE A 99 -8.96 -10.59 -18.89
N VAL A 100 -7.81 -11.13 -18.52
CA VAL A 100 -6.54 -10.42 -18.60
C VAL A 100 -6.20 -10.12 -20.06
N THR A 101 -6.01 -8.85 -20.40
CA THR A 101 -5.70 -8.41 -21.77
C THR A 101 -4.25 -8.00 -21.97
N SER A 102 -3.63 -7.48 -20.92
CA SER A 102 -2.23 -7.04 -20.96
C SER A 102 -1.70 -6.88 -19.53
N PHE A 103 -0.43 -7.12 -19.35
CA PHE A 103 0.29 -6.76 -18.12
C PHE A 103 1.76 -6.50 -18.46
N GLY A 104 2.48 -5.81 -17.57
CA GLY A 104 3.89 -5.51 -17.79
C GLY A 104 4.41 -4.38 -16.95
N LEU A 105 5.46 -3.71 -17.48
CA LEU A 105 6.09 -2.54 -16.88
C LEU A 105 6.09 -1.41 -17.91
N GLY A 106 5.46 -0.30 -17.57
CA GLY A 106 5.43 0.93 -18.36
C GLY A 106 6.14 2.06 -17.65
N GLU A 107 6.61 3.07 -18.39
CA GLU A 107 7.30 4.22 -17.82
C GLU A 107 6.40 5.01 -16.86
N SER A 108 5.19 5.34 -17.28
CA SER A 108 4.20 6.05 -16.46
C SER A 108 3.41 5.11 -15.55
N ALA A 109 2.81 4.06 -16.11
CA ALA A 109 1.94 3.13 -15.37
C ALA A 109 2.69 2.29 -14.32
N GLY A 110 4.02 2.23 -14.36
CA GLY A 110 4.77 1.28 -13.56
C GLY A 110 4.40 -0.16 -13.91
N ARG A 111 4.37 -1.05 -12.94
CA ARG A 111 3.78 -2.38 -13.12
C ARG A 111 2.27 -2.25 -13.23
N TYR A 112 1.70 -2.90 -14.23
CA TYR A 112 0.28 -2.76 -14.52
C TYR A 112 -0.36 -4.08 -14.95
N VAL A 113 -1.66 -4.18 -14.73
CA VAL A 113 -2.53 -5.21 -15.30
C VAL A 113 -3.74 -4.53 -15.91
N TYR A 114 -4.10 -4.92 -17.14
CA TYR A 114 -5.31 -4.46 -17.82
C TYR A 114 -6.21 -5.67 -18.09
N THR A 115 -7.51 -5.46 -17.93
CA THR A 115 -8.52 -6.49 -18.12
C THR A 115 -9.63 -6.00 -19.06
N ALA A 116 -10.26 -6.95 -19.76
CA ALA A 116 -11.57 -6.74 -20.34
C ALA A 116 -12.63 -7.14 -19.31
N ASN A 117 -13.70 -6.38 -19.21
CA ASN A 117 -14.73 -6.49 -18.20
C ASN A 117 -16.13 -6.56 -18.84
N PRO A 118 -17.19 -6.90 -18.10
CA PRO A 118 -18.56 -6.84 -18.59
C PRO A 118 -18.92 -5.49 -19.21
N GLY A 119 -19.89 -5.45 -20.09
CA GLY A 119 -20.30 -4.23 -20.77
C GLY A 119 -19.35 -3.76 -21.87
N GLY A 120 -18.27 -4.50 -22.16
CA GLY A 120 -17.24 -4.08 -23.11
C GLY A 120 -16.20 -3.13 -22.54
N GLU A 121 -16.27 -2.85 -21.26
CA GLU A 121 -15.32 -2.00 -20.55
C GLU A 121 -13.93 -2.66 -20.40
N SER A 122 -12.93 -1.86 -20.11
CA SER A 122 -11.63 -2.34 -19.64
C SER A 122 -11.26 -1.66 -18.34
N PHE A 123 -10.72 -2.47 -17.40
CA PHE A 123 -10.18 -1.94 -16.15
C PHE A 123 -8.67 -1.97 -16.19
N ARG A 124 -8.04 -0.97 -15.54
CA ARG A 124 -6.59 -0.83 -15.46
C ARG A 124 -6.17 -0.68 -14.03
N TYR A 125 -5.21 -1.51 -13.63
CA TYR A 125 -4.60 -1.52 -12.31
C TYR A 125 -3.15 -1.11 -12.50
N MET A 126 -2.73 0.03 -11.95
CA MET A 126 -1.39 0.58 -12.18
C MET A 126 -0.66 0.88 -10.86
N HIS A 127 0.62 1.18 -10.99
CA HIS A 127 1.56 1.43 -9.89
C HIS A 127 1.79 0.25 -8.97
N LEU A 128 1.56 -0.98 -9.45
CA LEU A 128 1.65 -2.20 -8.66
C LEU A 128 3.07 -2.41 -8.10
N GLN A 129 3.17 -3.02 -6.92
CA GLN A 129 4.43 -3.53 -6.38
C GLN A 129 4.79 -4.87 -7.01
N SER A 130 3.82 -5.76 -7.16
CA SER A 130 3.97 -7.04 -7.84
C SER A 130 2.73 -7.33 -8.70
N ILE A 131 2.91 -8.18 -9.70
CA ILE A 131 1.82 -8.69 -10.54
C ILE A 131 1.62 -10.16 -10.14
N ALA A 132 0.38 -10.62 -10.05
CA ALA A 132 0.03 -12.02 -9.82
C ALA A 132 0.59 -12.92 -10.94
N ASP A 133 0.80 -14.21 -10.66
CA ASP A 133 1.14 -15.19 -11.70
C ASP A 133 -0.09 -15.45 -12.60
N ILE A 134 -0.26 -14.57 -13.57
CA ILE A 134 -1.36 -14.56 -14.54
C ILE A 134 -0.84 -14.47 -15.95
N LYS A 135 -1.68 -14.88 -16.92
CA LYS A 135 -1.38 -14.84 -18.35
C LYS A 135 -2.45 -14.06 -19.10
N VAL A 136 -2.07 -13.48 -20.22
CA VAL A 136 -3.04 -12.87 -21.15
C VAL A 136 -4.02 -13.94 -21.63
N GLY A 137 -5.31 -13.66 -21.48
CA GLY A 137 -6.40 -14.58 -21.77
C GLY A 137 -6.95 -15.32 -20.54
N ASP A 138 -6.29 -15.23 -19.38
CA ASP A 138 -6.82 -15.81 -18.15
C ASP A 138 -8.15 -15.16 -17.77
N LYS A 139 -9.08 -16.00 -17.34
CA LYS A 139 -10.39 -15.57 -16.84
C LYS A 139 -10.30 -15.40 -15.34
N LEU A 140 -10.77 -14.27 -14.89
CA LEU A 140 -10.85 -13.90 -13.48
C LEU A 140 -12.30 -13.87 -13.03
N ALA A 141 -12.57 -14.34 -11.83
CA ALA A 141 -13.79 -14.06 -11.08
C ALA A 141 -13.65 -12.75 -10.29
N ALA A 142 -14.73 -12.27 -9.73
CA ALA A 142 -14.64 -11.24 -8.68
C ALA A 142 -13.91 -11.83 -7.47
N GLY A 143 -12.93 -11.09 -6.94
CA GLY A 143 -12.07 -11.52 -5.85
C GLY A 143 -10.75 -12.17 -6.27
N ASP A 144 -10.58 -12.54 -7.55
CA ASP A 144 -9.32 -13.13 -8.04
C ASP A 144 -8.18 -12.11 -7.98
N PHE A 145 -7.00 -12.59 -7.59
CA PHE A 145 -5.82 -11.77 -7.33
C PHE A 145 -5.23 -11.17 -8.62
N ILE A 146 -4.97 -9.87 -8.58
CA ILE A 146 -4.38 -9.07 -9.67
C ILE A 146 -2.89 -8.79 -9.39
N GLY A 147 -2.54 -8.50 -8.15
CA GLY A 147 -1.22 -8.07 -7.73
C GLY A 147 -1.27 -7.33 -6.41
N THR A 148 -0.24 -6.58 -6.09
CA THR A 148 -0.16 -5.86 -4.82
C THR A 148 0.04 -4.37 -5.03
N VAL A 149 -0.45 -3.56 -4.09
CA VAL A 149 -0.29 -2.11 -4.06
C VAL A 149 1.17 -1.71 -4.00
N GLY A 150 1.55 -0.71 -4.78
CA GLY A 150 2.90 -0.15 -4.81
C GLY A 150 2.92 1.34 -5.13
N ASP A 151 4.02 1.78 -5.71
CA ASP A 151 4.25 3.15 -6.19
C ASP A 151 5.12 3.15 -7.46
N SER A 152 5.12 2.07 -8.22
CA SER A 152 5.98 1.94 -9.40
C SER A 152 5.60 2.92 -10.53
N GLY A 153 6.53 3.20 -11.44
CA GLY A 153 6.32 4.17 -12.51
C GLY A 153 6.41 5.61 -12.02
N ASN A 154 5.55 6.48 -12.53
CA ASN A 154 5.54 7.91 -12.15
C ASN A 154 4.94 8.20 -10.77
N ALA A 155 4.42 7.19 -10.07
CA ALA A 155 3.95 7.30 -8.70
C ALA A 155 5.08 7.20 -7.66
N GLN A 156 6.32 6.91 -8.07
CA GLN A 156 7.44 6.73 -7.16
C GLN A 156 7.64 7.95 -6.25
N GLY A 157 7.52 7.72 -4.94
CA GLY A 157 7.64 8.77 -3.93
C GLY A 157 6.39 9.62 -3.68
N ALA A 158 5.28 9.37 -4.37
CA ALA A 158 3.99 10.05 -4.14
C ALA A 158 3.10 9.37 -3.10
N GLY A 159 3.59 8.31 -2.45
CA GLY A 159 2.81 7.45 -1.57
C GLY A 159 2.29 6.20 -2.30
N THR A 160 2.11 5.12 -1.54
CA THR A 160 1.63 3.86 -2.11
C THR A 160 0.13 3.90 -2.35
N HIS A 161 -0.29 3.56 -3.56
CA HIS A 161 -1.70 3.55 -3.94
C HIS A 161 -1.94 2.62 -5.13
N LEU A 162 -3.19 2.24 -5.32
CA LEU A 162 -3.68 1.71 -6.58
C LEU A 162 -4.24 2.85 -7.42
N HIS A 163 -3.69 3.11 -8.60
CA HIS A 163 -4.38 3.88 -9.63
C HIS A 163 -5.29 2.94 -10.41
N PHE A 164 -6.61 3.15 -10.27
CA PHE A 164 -7.65 2.31 -10.87
C PHE A 164 -8.41 3.08 -11.93
N GLU A 165 -8.38 2.61 -13.19
CA GLU A 165 -9.18 3.19 -14.28
C GLU A 165 -10.30 2.26 -14.74
N VAL A 166 -11.42 2.85 -15.07
CA VAL A 166 -12.49 2.25 -15.86
C VAL A 166 -12.52 2.94 -17.22
N ARG A 167 -12.58 2.15 -18.29
CA ARG A 167 -12.62 2.71 -19.65
C ARG A 167 -13.70 2.08 -20.52
N ASP A 168 -14.40 2.92 -21.26
CA ASP A 168 -15.19 2.52 -22.42
C ASP A 168 -14.40 2.85 -23.69
N GLY A 169 -13.89 1.83 -24.36
CA GLY A 169 -12.97 1.99 -25.47
C GLY A 169 -11.71 2.77 -25.08
N ARG A 170 -11.62 4.02 -25.54
CA ARG A 170 -10.49 4.92 -25.23
C ARG A 170 -10.81 5.95 -24.15
N GLU A 171 -12.08 6.14 -23.84
CA GLU A 171 -12.55 7.12 -22.89
C GLU A 171 -12.37 6.63 -21.46
N ALA A 172 -11.84 7.47 -20.60
CA ALA A 172 -11.77 7.23 -19.16
C ALA A 172 -13.09 7.62 -18.52
N ILE A 173 -13.64 6.72 -17.72
CA ILE A 173 -14.89 6.93 -16.98
C ILE A 173 -14.52 7.06 -15.49
N ASP A 174 -15.13 8.03 -14.79
CA ASP A 174 -14.94 8.19 -13.35
C ASP A 174 -15.35 6.91 -12.60
N PRO A 175 -14.40 6.20 -11.94
CA PRO A 175 -14.74 5.00 -11.21
C PRO A 175 -15.44 5.28 -9.87
N PHE A 176 -15.21 6.47 -9.28
CA PHE A 176 -15.60 6.77 -7.91
C PHE A 176 -17.11 6.57 -7.63
N PRO A 177 -18.03 7.06 -8.47
CA PRO A 177 -19.48 6.87 -8.23
C PRO A 177 -19.92 5.40 -8.25
N ARG A 178 -19.10 4.51 -8.82
CA ARG A 178 -19.39 3.08 -8.96
C ARG A 178 -18.73 2.24 -7.87
N LEU A 179 -17.76 2.78 -7.13
CA LEU A 179 -17.17 2.14 -5.97
C LEU A 179 -18.15 2.24 -4.79
N THR A 180 -19.08 1.31 -4.70
CA THR A 180 -20.23 1.35 -3.77
C THR A 180 -20.26 0.15 -2.83
N LYS A 181 -19.33 -0.81 -2.98
CA LYS A 181 -19.29 -2.05 -2.21
C LYS A 181 -17.91 -2.33 -1.64
N GLU A 182 -17.90 -3.02 -0.54
CA GLU A 182 -16.74 -3.70 0.02
C GLU A 182 -16.97 -5.20 -0.02
N PHE A 183 -15.92 -5.97 -0.20
CA PHE A 183 -16.00 -7.40 0.02
C PHE A 183 -16.24 -7.67 1.50
N SER A 184 -17.21 -8.51 1.81
CA SER A 184 -17.45 -8.94 3.19
C SER A 184 -16.23 -9.66 3.75
N PHE A 185 -16.08 -9.66 5.08
CA PHE A 185 -14.95 -10.34 5.73
C PHE A 185 -14.82 -11.81 5.32
N LYS A 186 -15.95 -12.49 5.12
CA LYS A 186 -15.97 -13.88 4.64
C LYS A 186 -15.41 -14.00 3.22
N GLU A 187 -15.77 -13.09 2.33
CA GLU A 187 -15.25 -13.07 0.96
C GLU A 187 -13.76 -12.76 0.96
N GLN A 188 -13.33 -11.77 1.72
CA GLN A 188 -11.91 -11.43 1.87
C GLN A 188 -11.08 -12.64 2.28
N MET A 189 -11.55 -13.41 3.26
CA MET A 189 -10.86 -14.63 3.70
C MET A 189 -10.85 -15.71 2.62
N SER A 190 -11.94 -15.86 1.88
CA SER A 190 -12.03 -16.86 0.81
C SER A 190 -11.15 -16.57 -0.40
N PHE A 191 -10.72 -15.32 -0.60
CA PHE A 191 -9.84 -14.95 -1.70
C PHE A 191 -8.36 -15.17 -1.39
N LEU A 192 -8.00 -15.40 -0.12
CA LEU A 192 -6.60 -15.60 0.27
C LEU A 192 -5.94 -16.81 -0.38
N ASP A 193 -6.69 -17.88 -0.65
CA ASP A 193 -6.13 -19.03 -1.36
C ASP A 193 -5.62 -18.63 -2.75
N ASP A 194 -6.42 -17.89 -3.52
CA ASP A 194 -6.02 -17.39 -4.84
C ASP A 194 -4.84 -16.41 -4.76
N VAL A 195 -4.78 -15.56 -3.73
CA VAL A 195 -3.64 -14.67 -3.47
C VAL A 195 -2.36 -15.50 -3.27
N PHE A 196 -2.41 -16.50 -2.39
CA PHE A 196 -1.23 -17.29 -2.04
C PHE A 196 -0.83 -18.31 -3.12
N ASP A 197 -1.74 -18.70 -3.98
CA ASP A 197 -1.45 -19.54 -5.16
C ASP A 197 -0.73 -18.76 -6.27
N LYS A 198 -0.91 -17.42 -6.33
CA LYS A 198 -0.42 -16.57 -7.42
C LYS A 198 0.65 -15.56 -7.02
N VAL A 199 0.97 -15.45 -5.75
CA VAL A 199 2.08 -14.60 -5.29
C VAL A 199 3.41 -15.33 -5.51
N SER A 200 4.46 -14.58 -5.87
CA SER A 200 5.77 -15.16 -6.25
C SER A 200 6.51 -15.84 -5.10
N ASP A 201 6.36 -15.36 -3.89
CA ASP A 201 6.95 -15.91 -2.66
C ASP A 201 5.91 -15.94 -1.54
N PRO A 202 5.19 -17.06 -1.38
CA PRO A 202 4.15 -17.17 -0.37
C PRO A 202 4.66 -17.06 1.08
N GLY A 203 5.93 -17.45 1.34
CA GLY A 203 6.52 -17.40 2.68
C GLY A 203 6.75 -15.96 3.13
N ASP A 204 7.56 -15.23 2.38
CA ASP A 204 7.86 -13.83 2.66
C ASP A 204 6.59 -12.98 2.64
N TYR A 205 5.64 -13.33 1.76
CA TYR A 205 4.38 -12.60 1.67
C TYR A 205 3.47 -12.85 2.88
N ALA A 206 3.48 -14.03 3.47
CA ALA A 206 2.73 -14.33 4.69
C ALA A 206 3.22 -13.48 5.86
N GLU A 207 4.54 -13.36 6.04
CA GLU A 207 5.15 -12.49 7.05
C GLU A 207 4.68 -11.04 6.88
N LEU A 208 4.80 -10.48 5.67
CA LEU A 208 4.36 -9.13 5.36
C LEU A 208 2.86 -8.91 5.63
N LEU A 209 2.02 -9.87 5.24
CA LEU A 209 0.57 -9.74 5.40
C LEU A 209 0.16 -9.84 6.86
N VAL A 210 0.79 -10.70 7.64
CA VAL A 210 0.57 -10.82 9.09
C VAL A 210 1.03 -9.58 9.83
N GLU A 211 2.17 -8.99 9.43
CA GLU A 211 2.65 -7.73 10.00
C GLU A 211 1.68 -6.57 9.73
N GLN A 212 1.10 -6.50 8.53
CA GLN A 212 0.23 -5.39 8.14
C GLN A 212 -1.20 -5.53 8.66
N TYR A 213 -1.75 -6.75 8.69
CA TYR A 213 -3.16 -7.03 9.00
C TYR A 213 -3.33 -8.08 10.12
N PRO A 214 -2.62 -7.92 11.25
CA PRO A 214 -2.63 -8.92 12.31
C PRO A 214 -4.01 -9.11 12.94
N SER A 215 -4.81 -8.05 13.01
CA SER A 215 -6.14 -8.06 13.63
C SER A 215 -7.12 -8.91 12.82
N GLU A 216 -7.19 -8.66 11.52
CA GLU A 216 -8.07 -9.33 10.58
C GLU A 216 -7.72 -10.81 10.46
N LEU A 217 -6.43 -11.11 10.32
CA LEU A 217 -5.97 -12.48 10.14
C LEU A 217 -6.11 -13.31 11.41
N ARG A 218 -5.86 -12.74 12.58
CA ARG A 218 -6.11 -13.42 13.86
C ARG A 218 -7.60 -13.61 14.14
N ARG A 219 -8.41 -12.61 13.79
CA ARG A 219 -9.87 -12.76 13.85
C ARG A 219 -10.31 -13.93 12.97
N ALA A 220 -9.83 -14.02 11.74
CA ALA A 220 -10.14 -15.10 10.82
C ALA A 220 -9.76 -16.47 11.41
N LEU A 221 -8.55 -16.59 11.94
CA LEU A 221 -8.08 -17.82 12.58
C LEU A 221 -8.96 -18.21 13.79
N ASN A 222 -9.34 -17.26 14.64
CA ASN A 222 -10.16 -17.47 15.83
C ASN A 222 -11.61 -17.82 15.49
N GLU A 223 -12.17 -17.22 14.43
CA GLU A 223 -13.50 -17.51 13.92
C GLU A 223 -13.58 -18.82 13.10
N GLY A 224 -12.42 -19.46 12.86
CA GLY A 224 -12.34 -20.76 12.20
C GLY A 224 -12.47 -20.69 10.68
N TYR A 225 -12.10 -19.56 10.06
CA TYR A 225 -11.98 -19.48 8.62
C TYR A 225 -10.84 -20.37 8.11
N ASP A 226 -11.06 -20.98 6.95
CA ASP A 226 -10.01 -21.71 6.23
C ASP A 226 -9.03 -20.70 5.65
N LEU A 227 -7.77 -20.78 6.08
CA LEU A 227 -6.71 -19.89 5.66
C LEU A 227 -5.56 -20.69 5.03
N PRO A 228 -4.82 -20.11 4.06
CA PRO A 228 -3.63 -20.75 3.51
C PRO A 228 -2.69 -21.25 4.62
N ARG A 229 -2.15 -22.46 4.44
CA ARG A 229 -1.30 -23.09 5.48
C ARG A 229 -0.08 -22.25 5.87
N VAL A 230 0.53 -21.59 4.89
CA VAL A 230 1.68 -20.73 5.13
C VAL A 230 1.30 -19.57 6.07
N LEU A 231 0.15 -18.97 5.84
CA LEU A 231 -0.38 -17.88 6.68
C LEU A 231 -0.74 -18.36 8.08
N VAL A 232 -1.36 -19.55 8.21
CA VAL A 232 -1.65 -20.16 9.51
C VAL A 232 -0.37 -20.47 10.29
N ASN A 233 0.67 -20.93 9.60
CA ASN A 233 1.96 -21.21 10.24
C ASN A 233 2.60 -19.92 10.75
N GLU A 234 2.57 -18.85 9.96
CA GLU A 234 3.11 -17.55 10.33
C GLU A 234 2.35 -16.97 11.54
N LEU A 235 1.03 -16.95 11.50
CA LEU A 235 0.20 -16.52 12.62
C LEU A 235 0.46 -17.31 13.92
N LYS A 236 0.80 -18.60 13.81
CA LYS A 236 1.15 -19.44 14.95
C LYS A 236 2.57 -19.20 15.44
N SER A 237 3.52 -18.94 14.54
CA SER A 237 4.91 -18.65 14.90
C SER A 237 5.00 -17.35 15.69
N GLU A 238 4.26 -16.35 15.32
CA GLU A 238 4.13 -15.12 16.10
C GLU A 238 3.43 -15.33 17.45
N ASN A 239 2.47 -16.27 17.55
CA ASN A 239 1.77 -16.57 18.80
C ASN A 239 2.66 -17.22 19.87
N ILE A 240 3.75 -17.84 19.52
CA ILE A 240 4.70 -18.44 20.48
C ILE A 240 5.48 -17.37 21.24
N THR A 241 5.56 -16.15 20.70
CA THR A 241 6.35 -15.07 21.28
C THR A 241 5.55 -13.93 21.89
N SER A 242 4.30 -14.12 22.40
CA SER A 242 3.77 -13.09 23.30
C SER A 242 2.69 -12.13 22.83
N ASN A 243 1.51 -12.57 22.52
CA ASN A 243 0.68 -11.63 21.74
C ASN A 243 -0.22 -10.63 22.47
N VAL A 244 -0.61 -10.88 23.69
CA VAL A 244 -1.30 -9.85 24.51
C VAL A 244 -0.29 -8.87 25.10
N SER A 245 0.92 -9.34 25.39
CA SER A 245 1.96 -8.54 26.04
C SER A 245 2.58 -7.51 25.11
N ILE A 246 2.87 -7.83 23.84
CA ILE A 246 3.54 -6.86 22.91
C ILE A 246 2.56 -5.78 22.47
N GLN A 247 1.34 -6.13 22.08
CA GLN A 247 0.36 -5.09 21.70
C GLN A 247 0.05 -4.17 22.87
N GLN A 248 -0.12 -4.72 24.09
CA GLN A 248 -0.29 -3.90 25.29
C GLN A 248 0.93 -3.04 25.60
N GLN A 249 2.13 -3.57 25.41
CA GLN A 249 3.37 -2.79 25.58
C GLN A 249 3.50 -1.71 24.51
N LEU A 250 3.16 -2.02 23.25
CA LEU A 250 3.13 -1.04 22.15
C LEU A 250 2.10 0.05 22.42
N ASP A 251 0.88 -0.31 22.79
CA ASP A 251 -0.16 0.65 23.12
C ASP A 251 0.25 1.52 24.32
N ALA A 252 0.85 0.91 25.35
CA ALA A 252 1.38 1.65 26.49
C ALA A 252 2.51 2.59 26.07
N LEU A 253 3.39 2.17 25.18
CA LEU A 253 4.47 3.00 24.65
C LEU A 253 3.92 4.18 23.83
N ILE A 254 2.99 3.92 22.92
CA ILE A 254 2.32 4.96 22.10
C ILE A 254 1.61 5.96 23.01
N ASP A 255 0.97 5.51 24.07
CA ASP A 255 0.30 6.37 25.05
C ASP A 255 1.28 7.21 25.89
N THR A 256 2.58 6.91 25.90
CA THR A 256 3.59 7.78 26.51
C THR A 256 4.01 8.93 25.61
N ILE A 257 3.90 8.78 24.29
CA ILE A 257 4.36 9.79 23.30
C ILE A 257 3.78 11.17 23.55
N PRO A 258 2.47 11.35 23.81
CA PRO A 258 1.91 12.68 24.05
C PRO A 258 2.53 13.46 25.20
N ARG A 259 3.09 12.77 26.19
CA ARG A 259 3.77 13.39 27.34
C ARG A 259 5.15 13.92 27.02
N MET A 260 5.71 13.53 25.88
CA MET A 260 7.02 13.99 25.40
C MET A 260 6.95 15.35 24.72
N PHE A 261 5.77 15.79 24.30
CA PHE A 261 5.61 17.06 23.60
C PHE A 261 5.56 18.22 24.56
N THR A 262 6.47 19.15 24.41
CA THR A 262 6.58 20.35 25.28
C THR A 262 6.09 21.61 24.59
N ARG A 263 5.98 21.62 23.26
CA ARG A 263 5.59 22.77 22.43
C ARG A 263 4.50 22.42 21.44
N THR A 264 3.89 23.43 20.85
CA THR A 264 3.00 23.25 19.69
C THR A 264 3.83 22.79 18.49
N LEU A 265 3.31 21.82 17.73
CA LEU A 265 3.86 21.39 16.45
C LEU A 265 2.88 21.77 15.33
N LYS A 266 3.39 22.26 14.21
CA LYS A 266 2.58 22.76 13.10
C LYS A 266 3.24 22.52 11.75
N GLU A 267 2.46 22.69 10.70
CA GLU A 267 2.91 22.52 9.32
C GLU A 267 4.17 23.35 9.01
N GLY A 268 5.10 22.73 8.29
CA GLY A 268 6.40 23.29 7.94
C GLY A 268 7.53 22.94 8.91
N GLU A 269 7.24 22.41 10.09
CA GLU A 269 8.25 21.99 11.06
C GLU A 269 8.83 20.61 10.75
N SER A 270 10.04 20.36 11.25
CA SER A 270 10.74 19.07 11.09
C SER A 270 11.43 18.65 12.39
N GLY A 271 11.68 17.36 12.52
CA GLY A 271 12.48 16.81 13.62
C GLY A 271 11.84 15.62 14.33
N VAL A 272 12.51 15.16 15.39
CA VAL A 272 12.11 13.96 16.14
C VAL A 272 10.72 14.07 16.75
N GLU A 273 10.33 15.25 17.26
CA GLU A 273 9.00 15.46 17.82
C GLU A 273 7.90 15.28 16.74
N VAL A 274 8.18 15.70 15.50
CA VAL A 274 7.25 15.50 14.37
C VAL A 274 7.16 14.01 14.03
N ALA A 275 8.28 13.30 14.01
CA ALA A 275 8.27 11.84 13.79
C ALA A 275 7.46 11.11 14.88
N LEU A 276 7.64 11.47 16.14
CA LEU A 276 6.86 10.90 17.24
C LEU A 276 5.36 11.22 17.12
N LEU A 277 5.03 12.44 16.70
CA LEU A 277 3.64 12.83 16.44
C LEU A 277 3.05 11.98 15.30
N GLN A 278 3.78 11.78 14.21
CA GLN A 278 3.36 10.92 13.10
C GLN A 278 3.11 9.48 13.57
N ILE A 279 4.00 8.92 14.37
CA ILE A 279 3.80 7.60 14.99
C ILE A 279 2.50 7.60 15.81
N TYR A 280 2.33 8.55 16.71
CA TYR A 280 1.15 8.63 17.56
C TYR A 280 -0.15 8.71 16.76
N LEU A 281 -0.18 9.58 15.75
CA LEU A 281 -1.37 9.77 14.91
C LEU A 281 -1.70 8.57 14.03
N GLN A 282 -0.72 7.80 13.57
CA GLN A 282 -0.96 6.55 12.82
C GLN A 282 -1.79 5.54 13.62
N TYR A 283 -1.71 5.58 14.94
CA TYR A 283 -2.43 4.67 15.84
C TYR A 283 -3.67 5.28 16.50
N ARG A 284 -3.75 6.61 16.56
CA ARG A 284 -4.80 7.30 17.34
C ARG A 284 -5.68 8.23 16.50
N ALA A 285 -5.31 8.59 15.28
CA ALA A 285 -6.20 9.31 14.38
C ALA A 285 -7.28 8.39 13.81
N PRO A 286 -8.46 8.92 13.46
CA PRO A 286 -9.50 8.15 12.78
C PRO A 286 -8.97 7.50 11.50
N ASP A 287 -9.56 6.35 11.13
CA ASP A 287 -9.08 5.43 10.10
C ASP A 287 -8.61 6.11 8.81
N LYS A 288 -9.42 7.03 8.27
CA LYS A 288 -9.09 7.76 7.04
C LYS A 288 -7.77 8.54 7.12
N ALA A 289 -7.61 9.34 8.16
CA ALA A 289 -6.40 10.15 8.34
C ALA A 289 -5.20 9.31 8.78
N GLY A 290 -5.44 8.26 9.56
CA GLY A 290 -4.43 7.28 9.94
C GLY A 290 -3.89 6.51 8.73
N VAL A 291 -4.76 6.08 7.80
CA VAL A 291 -4.38 5.42 6.54
C VAL A 291 -3.51 6.32 5.68
N ALA A 292 -3.96 7.56 5.44
CA ALA A 292 -3.20 8.53 4.65
C ALA A 292 -1.81 8.81 5.25
N LEU A 293 -1.73 8.92 6.57
CA LEU A 293 -0.46 9.14 7.26
C LEU A 293 0.44 7.89 7.24
N ARG A 294 -0.11 6.68 7.34
CA ARG A 294 0.65 5.43 7.16
C ARG A 294 1.22 5.34 5.74
N ALA A 295 0.42 5.67 4.73
CA ALA A 295 0.86 5.68 3.33
C ALA A 295 1.97 6.71 3.08
N ALA A 296 1.91 7.89 3.70
CA ALA A 296 2.95 8.92 3.63
C ALA A 296 4.24 8.52 4.36
N GLY A 297 4.16 7.61 5.33
CA GLY A 297 5.27 7.18 6.17
C GLY A 297 5.69 8.20 7.23
N ILE A 298 6.68 7.81 8.05
CA ILE A 298 7.27 8.68 9.07
C ILE A 298 8.39 9.51 8.42
N THR A 299 8.04 10.72 7.99
CA THR A 299 8.95 11.60 7.24
C THR A 299 9.75 12.55 8.13
N SER A 300 9.40 12.65 9.41
CA SER A 300 9.91 13.69 10.34
C SER A 300 9.63 15.13 9.89
N TYR A 301 8.80 15.33 8.87
CA TYR A 301 8.35 16.62 8.37
C TYR A 301 6.84 16.77 8.54
N PHE A 302 6.39 17.85 9.17
CA PHE A 302 4.98 18.16 9.36
C PHE A 302 4.41 18.74 8.07
N GLY A 303 4.07 17.87 7.15
CA GLY A 303 3.41 18.21 5.90
C GLY A 303 1.89 18.14 6.01
N THR A 304 1.23 18.25 4.85
CA THR A 304 -0.24 18.25 4.73
C THR A 304 -0.86 17.00 5.34
N ALA A 305 -0.32 15.80 5.07
CA ALA A 305 -0.84 14.55 5.63
C ALA A 305 -0.81 14.54 7.17
N THR A 306 0.24 15.09 7.77
CA THR A 306 0.33 15.21 9.25
C THR A 306 -0.67 16.22 9.77
N ARG A 307 -0.83 17.38 9.10
CA ARG A 307 -1.83 18.39 9.46
C ARG A 307 -3.24 17.82 9.42
N ASP A 308 -3.58 17.12 8.35
CA ASP A 308 -4.92 16.56 8.15
C ASP A 308 -5.20 15.44 9.17
N ALA A 309 -4.20 14.65 9.54
CA ALA A 309 -4.30 13.70 10.63
C ALA A 309 -4.52 14.37 12.00
N VAL A 310 -3.88 15.52 12.25
CA VAL A 310 -4.14 16.32 13.46
C VAL A 310 -5.56 16.85 13.46
N ILE A 311 -6.05 17.40 12.34
CA ILE A 311 -7.43 17.89 12.20
C ILE A 311 -8.43 16.76 12.50
N ALA A 312 -8.25 15.60 11.87
CA ALA A 312 -9.12 14.46 12.09
C ALA A 312 -9.11 13.98 13.54
N TYR A 313 -7.93 13.93 14.17
CA TYR A 313 -7.79 13.61 15.59
C TYR A 313 -8.52 14.64 16.46
N GLN A 314 -8.36 15.95 16.20
CA GLN A 314 -9.03 17.01 16.92
C GLN A 314 -10.55 16.90 16.83
N ILE A 315 -11.10 16.65 15.65
CA ILE A 315 -12.53 16.44 15.44
C ILE A 315 -13.03 15.25 16.28
N GLN A 316 -12.33 14.11 16.21
CA GLN A 316 -12.64 12.91 16.99
C GLN A 316 -12.64 13.21 18.49
N GLN A 317 -11.69 14.02 18.95
CA GLN A 317 -11.56 14.40 20.36
C GLN A 317 -12.47 15.57 20.77
N LYS A 318 -13.31 16.07 19.87
CA LYS A 318 -14.20 17.23 20.06
C LYS A 318 -13.43 18.50 20.46
N LEU A 319 -12.29 18.71 19.82
CA LEU A 319 -11.48 19.91 19.90
C LEU A 319 -11.70 20.78 18.65
N GLU A 320 -11.25 22.04 18.72
CA GLU A 320 -11.22 22.91 17.54
C GLU A 320 -10.21 22.35 16.51
N PRO A 321 -10.58 22.14 15.25
CA PRO A 321 -9.74 21.50 14.24
C PRO A 321 -8.74 22.48 13.62
N THR A 322 -7.78 22.92 14.41
CA THR A 322 -6.77 23.92 14.00
C THR A 322 -5.71 23.38 13.07
N GLY A 323 -5.51 22.06 13.04
CA GLY A 323 -4.41 21.41 12.31
C GLY A 323 -3.04 21.59 12.98
N GLU A 324 -2.98 22.28 14.11
CA GLU A 324 -1.79 22.40 14.95
C GLU A 324 -1.90 21.46 16.15
N PHE A 325 -0.84 20.71 16.44
CA PHE A 325 -0.80 19.90 17.65
C PHE A 325 -0.46 20.80 18.84
N ASP A 326 -1.45 21.61 19.20
CA ASP A 326 -1.37 22.69 20.17
C ASP A 326 -1.46 22.19 21.62
N LYS A 327 -1.49 23.13 22.57
CA LYS A 327 -1.58 22.80 24.02
C LYS A 327 -2.84 22.01 24.35
N ALA A 328 -4.01 22.39 23.79
CA ALA A 328 -5.27 21.74 24.07
C ALA A 328 -5.26 20.30 23.52
N THR A 329 -4.74 20.10 22.32
CA THR A 329 -4.59 18.80 21.68
C THR A 329 -3.61 17.91 22.45
N ARG A 330 -2.46 18.43 22.88
CA ARG A 330 -1.48 17.71 23.70
C ARG A 330 -2.05 17.26 25.05
N GLU A 331 -2.73 18.16 25.75
CA GLU A 331 -3.35 17.84 27.05
C GLU A 331 -4.43 16.79 26.90
N LYS A 332 -5.21 16.84 25.81
CA LYS A 332 -6.23 15.84 25.51
C LYS A 332 -5.59 14.49 25.22
N ALA A 333 -4.56 14.45 24.38
CA ALA A 333 -3.81 13.24 24.05
C ALA A 333 -3.18 12.61 25.32
N ALA A 334 -2.59 13.40 26.18
CA ALA A 334 -1.96 12.94 27.42
C ALA A 334 -2.96 12.37 28.45
N ARG A 335 -4.24 12.72 28.38
CA ARG A 335 -5.27 12.22 29.33
C ARG A 335 -5.75 10.80 29.00
N TYR A 336 -5.64 10.38 27.75
CA TYR A 336 -6.00 9.01 27.33
C TYR A 336 -4.90 7.98 27.61
N SER A 337 -3.73 8.44 28.05
CA SER A 337 -2.60 7.59 28.44
C SER A 337 -2.69 7.19 29.93
N LYS A 338 -3.76 6.48 30.28
CA LYS A 338 -3.93 5.89 31.63
C LYS A 338 -3.97 4.38 31.58
#